data_e20765397799558fd967a0094cfed8a7
#
_entry.id   e20765397799558fd967a0094cfed8a7
#
_cell.length_a   1.000
_cell.length_b   1.000
_cell.length_c   1.000
_cell.angle_alpha   90.00
_cell.angle_beta   90.00
_cell.angle_gamma   90.00
#
_symmetry.space_group_name_H-M   'P 1'
#
loop_
_entity.id
_entity.type
_entity.pdbx_description
1 polymer ?
#
loop_
_entity_poly.entity_id
_entity_poly.type
_entity_poly.pdbx_seq_one_letter_code
_entity_poly.pdbx_strand_id
1 'polypeptide(L)'
;MAKFRHGGLGAAAIIALAALAACQPAGGLGRDATSPYAPGTAPGEAVDGLIVGHRLMAAGEYELALEAYYRAAAERGATVDVLSAIGSANLRLGRLGQAERLLRRAAEIDPTFVPAWNNLGVVLMETGQFPEAARVFQTAYALDSGETDSIRENLRLALANIENPGYAPAQNAYSLVWRGNGQYLLLTNH
;
A
#
# COMPACT_ATOMS: atom_id res chain seq x y z
N MET A 1 33.40 50.77 -56.82
CA MET A 1 32.58 51.32 -55.73
C MET A 1 31.48 50.31 -55.39
N ALA A 2 31.69 49.49 -54.40
CA ALA A 2 30.71 48.50 -53.92
C ALA A 2 30.23 48.94 -52.54
N LYS A 3 28.93 49.22 -52.42
CA LYS A 3 28.25 49.61 -51.19
C LYS A 3 27.78 48.35 -50.49
N PHE A 4 28.39 47.97 -49.36
CA PHE A 4 27.90 46.92 -48.44
C PHE A 4 26.67 47.44 -47.68
N ARG A 5 25.54 46.80 -47.87
CA ARG A 5 24.32 46.97 -47.03
C ARG A 5 24.39 46.00 -45.86
N HIS A 6 24.78 46.48 -44.69
CA HIS A 6 24.61 45.79 -43.43
C HIS A 6 23.34 46.31 -42.79
N GLY A 7 22.30 45.47 -42.71
CA GLY A 7 21.09 45.85 -42.02
C GLY A 7 20.06 44.74 -42.12
N GLY A 8 19.85 44.00 -41.11
CA GLY A 8 18.67 43.12 -41.00
C GLY A 8 18.75 41.92 -40.11
N LEU A 9 19.94 41.45 -39.72
CA LEU A 9 20.01 40.22 -38.87
C LEU A 9 20.00 40.47 -37.35
N GLY A 10 20.27 41.70 -36.90
CA GLY A 10 20.33 41.99 -35.47
C GLY A 10 18.97 42.10 -34.76
N ALA A 11 17.96 42.64 -35.46
CA ALA A 11 16.65 42.88 -34.88
C ALA A 11 15.82 41.59 -34.70
N ALA A 12 15.94 40.65 -35.65
CA ALA A 12 15.21 39.37 -35.58
C ALA A 12 15.73 38.46 -34.46
N ALA A 13 17.04 38.49 -34.18
CA ALA A 13 17.65 37.70 -33.11
C ALA A 13 17.24 38.19 -31.70
N ILE A 14 17.09 39.52 -31.54
CA ILE A 14 16.68 40.10 -30.23
C ILE A 14 15.20 39.79 -29.95
N ILE A 15 14.33 39.77 -30.95
CA ILE A 15 12.92 39.44 -30.80
C ILE A 15 12.74 37.95 -30.46
N ALA A 16 13.55 37.07 -31.04
CA ALA A 16 13.50 35.64 -30.72
C ALA A 16 13.96 35.33 -29.27
N LEU A 17 14.96 36.06 -28.75
CA LEU A 17 15.38 35.91 -27.35
C LEU A 17 14.34 36.46 -26.35
N ALA A 18 13.61 37.52 -26.69
CA ALA A 18 12.55 38.05 -25.83
C ALA A 18 11.33 37.13 -25.77
N ALA A 19 11.02 36.38 -26.85
CA ALA A 19 9.93 35.40 -26.86
C ALA A 19 10.21 34.14 -26.01
N LEU A 20 11.48 33.72 -25.88
CA LEU A 20 11.86 32.64 -25.01
C LEU A 20 11.81 33.00 -23.52
N ALA A 21 11.97 34.26 -23.15
CA ALA A 21 11.83 34.73 -21.78
C ALA A 21 10.36 34.77 -21.29
N ALA A 22 9.39 34.84 -22.21
CA ALA A 22 7.96 34.81 -21.87
C ALA A 22 7.41 33.41 -21.54
N CYS A 23 8.17 32.34 -21.82
CA CYS A 23 7.81 30.95 -21.46
C CYS A 23 8.41 30.49 -20.14
N GLN A 24 9.04 31.34 -19.37
CA GLN A 24 9.29 31.04 -17.98
C GLN A 24 7.94 31.09 -17.25
N PRO A 25 7.54 30.03 -16.49
CA PRO A 25 6.36 30.15 -15.66
C PRO A 25 6.62 31.30 -14.68
N ALA A 26 6.14 32.49 -15.04
CA ALA A 26 6.10 33.64 -14.17
C ALA A 26 5.13 33.29 -13.03
N GLY A 27 5.67 33.07 -11.89
CA GLY A 27 4.93 32.72 -10.72
C GLY A 27 4.88 31.19 -10.54
N GLY A 28 5.96 30.65 -10.02
CA GLY A 28 5.69 29.67 -8.99
C GLY A 28 4.64 30.32 -8.10
N LEU A 29 3.46 29.67 -8.00
CA LEU A 29 2.52 30.00 -6.94
C LEU A 29 3.36 30.05 -5.67
N GLY A 30 3.75 31.28 -5.28
CA GLY A 30 4.54 31.52 -4.11
C GLY A 30 3.80 30.79 -3.01
N ARG A 31 4.42 29.81 -2.44
CA ARG A 31 3.95 29.23 -1.19
C ARG A 31 4.15 30.31 -0.13
N ASP A 32 3.33 31.34 -0.25
CA ASP A 32 3.19 32.30 0.84
C ASP A 32 2.55 31.52 1.97
N ALA A 33 3.37 31.22 2.99
CA ALA A 33 2.94 30.57 4.23
C ALA A 33 1.77 31.32 4.91
N THR A 34 1.36 32.45 4.36
CA THR A 34 0.28 33.30 4.83
C THR A 34 -0.98 33.28 3.97
N SER A 35 -1.01 32.47 2.89
CA SER A 35 -2.22 32.39 2.05
C SER A 35 -3.30 31.58 2.78
N PRO A 36 -4.50 32.15 3.03
CA PRO A 36 -5.59 31.43 3.66
C PRO A 36 -6.20 30.34 2.78
N TYR A 37 -5.85 30.33 1.47
CA TYR A 37 -6.37 29.38 0.47
C TYR A 37 -5.43 28.20 0.16
N ALA A 38 -4.19 28.30 0.58
CA ALA A 38 -3.22 27.22 0.47
C ALA A 38 -2.41 27.15 1.77
N PRO A 39 -2.90 26.44 2.78
CA PRO A 39 -2.10 26.24 3.97
C PRO A 39 -0.77 25.61 3.54
N GLY A 40 0.33 26.28 3.88
CA GLY A 40 1.67 25.75 3.68
C GLY A 40 1.84 24.42 4.41
N THR A 41 2.93 23.73 4.14
CA THR A 41 3.31 22.54 4.91
C THR A 41 3.34 22.91 6.39
N ALA A 42 2.54 22.21 7.19
CA ALA A 42 2.56 22.41 8.65
C ALA A 42 4.00 22.28 9.15
N PRO A 43 4.50 23.22 9.97
CA PRO A 43 5.79 23.07 10.61
C PRO A 43 5.71 21.86 11.55
N GLY A 44 6.55 20.86 11.33
CA GLY A 44 6.59 19.66 12.15
C GLY A 44 7.20 18.49 11.38
N GLU A 45 7.65 17.49 12.10
CA GLU A 45 8.08 16.24 11.51
C GLU A 45 6.86 15.51 10.92
N ALA A 46 6.98 15.02 9.70
CA ALA A 46 5.91 14.27 9.04
C ALA A 46 5.54 13.03 9.88
N VAL A 47 4.26 12.85 10.18
CA VAL A 47 3.81 11.65 10.89
C VAL A 47 4.13 10.43 10.03
N ASP A 48 4.73 9.42 10.67
CA ASP A 48 5.09 8.15 10.06
C ASP A 48 3.94 7.58 9.20
N GLY A 49 4.22 7.33 7.93
CA GLY A 49 3.25 6.80 6.99
C GLY A 49 2.64 5.45 7.41
N LEU A 50 3.38 4.60 8.15
CA LEU A 50 2.82 3.36 8.71
C LEU A 50 1.75 3.63 9.75
N ILE A 51 1.99 4.57 10.67
CA ILE A 51 1.02 4.94 11.71
C ILE A 51 -0.24 5.52 11.08
N VAL A 52 -0.07 6.42 10.10
CA VAL A 52 -1.20 7.01 9.36
C VAL A 52 -1.97 5.93 8.62
N GLY A 53 -1.28 5.05 7.90
CA GLY A 53 -1.89 3.95 7.16
C GLY A 53 -2.67 3.00 8.05
N HIS A 54 -2.14 2.62 9.22
CA HIS A 54 -2.86 1.75 10.17
C HIS A 54 -4.14 2.39 10.71
N ARG A 55 -4.14 3.69 10.96
CA ARG A 55 -5.37 4.42 11.36
C ARG A 55 -6.40 4.45 10.25
N LEU A 56 -5.97 4.66 9.01
CA LEU A 56 -6.83 4.64 7.83
C LEU A 56 -7.39 3.23 7.56
N MET A 57 -6.58 2.18 7.72
CA MET A 57 -7.04 0.79 7.67
C MET A 57 -8.16 0.51 8.68
N ALA A 58 -7.97 0.98 9.92
CA ALA A 58 -8.98 0.83 10.98
C ALA A 58 -10.26 1.61 10.68
N ALA A 59 -10.17 2.73 9.95
CA ALA A 59 -11.31 3.54 9.51
C ALA A 59 -11.99 2.98 8.23
N GLY A 60 -11.42 1.93 7.58
CA GLY A 60 -11.94 1.39 6.32
C GLY A 60 -11.50 2.15 5.07
N GLU A 61 -10.63 3.15 5.21
CA GLU A 61 -10.11 4.01 4.14
C GLU A 61 -8.90 3.36 3.47
N TYR A 62 -9.13 2.24 2.76
CA TYR A 62 -8.06 1.34 2.30
C TYR A 62 -7.18 1.95 1.20
N GLU A 63 -7.74 2.73 0.27
CA GLU A 63 -6.97 3.45 -0.75
C GLU A 63 -6.05 4.50 -0.12
N LEU A 64 -6.57 5.28 0.83
CA LEU A 64 -5.78 6.29 1.55
C LEU A 64 -4.71 5.64 2.42
N ALA A 65 -5.03 4.49 3.03
CA ALA A 65 -4.05 3.68 3.77
C ALA A 65 -2.91 3.23 2.86
N LEU A 66 -3.23 2.77 1.66
CA LEU A 66 -2.25 2.33 0.67
C LEU A 66 -1.32 3.47 0.25
N GLU A 67 -1.85 4.69 0.03
CA GLU A 67 -1.04 5.88 -0.25
C GLU A 67 -0.10 6.22 0.92
N ALA A 68 -0.59 6.13 2.16
CA ALA A 68 0.23 6.37 3.35
C ALA A 68 1.35 5.33 3.47
N TYR A 69 1.07 4.06 3.18
CA TYR A 69 2.08 3.00 3.18
C TYR A 69 3.12 3.16 2.06
N TYR A 70 2.72 3.64 0.87
CA TYR A 70 3.70 3.96 -0.18
C TYR A 70 4.61 5.13 0.18
N ARG A 71 4.12 6.12 0.94
CA ARG A 71 4.99 7.17 1.50
C ARG A 71 5.98 6.57 2.49
N ALA A 72 5.53 5.71 3.40
CA ALA A 72 6.44 4.99 4.30
C ALA A 72 7.49 4.16 3.54
N ALA A 73 7.09 3.51 2.44
CA ALA A 73 8.01 2.78 1.56
C ALA A 73 9.07 3.68 0.93
N ALA A 74 8.68 4.89 0.49
CA ALA A 74 9.61 5.87 -0.08
C ALA A 74 10.62 6.40 0.94
N GLU A 75 10.21 6.54 2.20
CA GLU A 75 11.04 7.07 3.29
C GLU A 75 11.95 6.00 3.92
N ARG A 76 11.44 4.78 4.10
CA ARG A 76 12.11 3.71 4.86
C ARG A 76 12.55 2.53 4.02
N GLY A 77 12.17 2.50 2.75
CA GLY A 77 12.33 1.33 1.90
C GLY A 77 11.23 0.28 2.10
N ALA A 78 11.35 -0.81 1.35
CA ALA A 78 10.42 -1.94 1.37
C ALA A 78 10.75 -2.90 2.54
N THR A 79 10.58 -2.42 3.77
CA THR A 79 10.76 -3.24 4.98
C THR A 79 9.65 -4.28 5.11
N VAL A 80 9.83 -5.28 5.96
CA VAL A 80 8.83 -6.33 6.21
C VAL A 80 7.49 -5.75 6.65
N ASP A 81 7.50 -4.77 7.56
CA ASP A 81 6.30 -4.08 8.05
C ASP A 81 5.58 -3.36 6.91
N VAL A 82 6.33 -2.60 6.10
CA VAL A 82 5.78 -1.84 4.96
C VAL A 82 5.18 -2.78 3.92
N LEU A 83 5.88 -3.85 3.54
CA LEU A 83 5.37 -4.83 2.57
C LEU A 83 4.11 -5.54 3.07
N SER A 84 4.11 -5.94 4.35
CA SER A 84 2.95 -6.58 4.97
C SER A 84 1.76 -5.62 5.06
N ALA A 85 2.00 -4.35 5.40
CA ALA A 85 0.96 -3.32 5.45
C ALA A 85 0.35 -3.04 4.07
N ILE A 86 1.18 -2.89 3.02
CA ILE A 86 0.72 -2.74 1.64
C ILE A 86 -0.05 -3.98 1.18
N GLY A 87 0.45 -5.18 1.51
CA GLY A 87 -0.22 -6.45 1.22
C GLY A 87 -1.60 -6.51 1.86
N SER A 88 -1.70 -6.12 3.12
CA SER A 88 -2.96 -6.07 3.87
C SER A 88 -3.98 -5.09 3.28
N ALA A 89 -3.54 -3.90 2.85
CA ALA A 89 -4.40 -2.93 2.18
C ALA A 89 -4.91 -3.47 0.84
N ASN A 90 -4.04 -4.11 0.03
CA ASN A 90 -4.44 -4.76 -1.22
C ASN A 90 -5.43 -5.91 -0.99
N LEU A 91 -5.28 -6.70 0.07
CA LEU A 91 -6.24 -7.73 0.46
C LEU A 91 -7.63 -7.11 0.71
N ARG A 92 -7.71 -6.02 1.47
CA ARG A 92 -8.98 -5.31 1.74
C ARG A 92 -9.60 -4.70 0.49
N LEU A 93 -8.80 -4.34 -0.49
CA LEU A 93 -9.22 -3.83 -1.79
C LEU A 93 -9.58 -4.94 -2.80
N GLY A 94 -9.52 -6.22 -2.41
CA GLY A 94 -9.77 -7.36 -3.28
C GLY A 94 -8.69 -7.58 -4.35
N ARG A 95 -7.54 -6.92 -4.23
CA ARG A 95 -6.40 -7.03 -5.15
C ARG A 95 -5.53 -8.24 -4.77
N LEU A 96 -6.15 -9.44 -4.76
CA LEU A 96 -5.60 -10.64 -4.14
C LEU A 96 -4.22 -11.05 -4.69
N GLY A 97 -4.01 -10.99 -6.00
CA GLY A 97 -2.71 -11.34 -6.60
C GLY A 97 -1.59 -10.36 -6.25
N GLN A 98 -1.91 -9.09 -5.96
CA GLN A 98 -0.92 -8.11 -5.47
C GLN A 98 -0.62 -8.35 -3.99
N ALA A 99 -1.65 -8.60 -3.19
CA ALA A 99 -1.54 -8.94 -1.78
C ALA A 99 -0.65 -10.17 -1.58
N GLU A 100 -0.91 -11.24 -2.32
CA GLU A 100 -0.14 -12.49 -2.24
C GLU A 100 1.35 -12.26 -2.49
N ARG A 101 1.71 -11.59 -3.59
CA ARG A 101 3.12 -11.34 -3.92
C ARG A 101 3.84 -10.54 -2.83
N LEU A 102 3.18 -9.51 -2.29
CA LEU A 102 3.78 -8.65 -1.27
C LEU A 102 3.93 -9.37 0.07
N LEU A 103 2.94 -10.18 0.47
CA LEU A 103 2.98 -10.95 1.71
C LEU A 103 3.98 -12.10 1.65
N ARG A 104 4.10 -12.79 0.50
CA ARG A 104 5.19 -13.76 0.28
C ARG A 104 6.56 -13.09 0.41
N ARG A 105 6.72 -11.91 -0.22
CA ARG A 105 7.97 -11.17 -0.13
C ARG A 105 8.29 -10.73 1.30
N ALA A 106 7.29 -10.31 2.07
CA ALA A 106 7.46 -9.98 3.48
C ALA A 106 7.92 -11.21 4.29
N ALA A 107 7.29 -12.37 4.10
CA ALA A 107 7.66 -13.63 4.75
C ALA A 107 9.05 -14.15 4.33
N GLU A 108 9.51 -13.85 3.11
CA GLU A 108 10.88 -14.15 2.66
C GLU A 108 11.93 -13.27 3.34
N ILE A 109 11.63 -11.97 3.55
CA ILE A 109 12.55 -11.02 4.20
C ILE A 109 12.69 -11.33 5.68
N ASP A 110 11.57 -11.59 6.36
CA ASP A 110 11.55 -12.00 7.75
C ASP A 110 10.61 -13.20 7.94
N PRO A 111 11.17 -14.43 7.93
CA PRO A 111 10.39 -15.64 8.14
C PRO A 111 9.73 -15.75 9.53
N THR A 112 10.09 -14.89 10.48
CA THR A 112 9.50 -14.87 11.83
C THR A 112 8.37 -13.85 11.99
N PHE A 113 8.10 -13.06 10.95
CA PHE A 113 7.10 -12.01 10.99
C PHE A 113 5.67 -12.57 10.85
N VAL A 114 5.05 -12.89 11.98
CA VAL A 114 3.73 -13.53 12.09
C VAL A 114 2.63 -12.86 11.26
N PRO A 115 2.50 -11.50 11.21
CA PRO A 115 1.44 -10.86 10.43
C PRO A 115 1.50 -11.17 8.93
N ALA A 116 2.71 -11.32 8.34
CA ALA A 116 2.83 -11.66 6.93
C ALA A 116 2.29 -13.07 6.65
N TRP A 117 2.62 -14.05 7.48
CA TRP A 117 2.12 -15.42 7.36
C TRP A 117 0.61 -15.49 7.54
N ASN A 118 0.07 -14.87 8.59
CA ASN A 118 -1.39 -14.88 8.81
C ASN A 118 -2.13 -14.27 7.62
N ASN A 119 -1.72 -13.09 7.15
CA ASN A 119 -2.41 -12.40 6.08
C ASN A 119 -2.22 -13.08 4.72
N LEU A 120 -1.08 -13.76 4.48
CA LEU A 120 -0.90 -14.64 3.32
C LEU A 120 -1.90 -15.80 3.35
N GLY A 121 -2.05 -16.45 4.51
CA GLY A 121 -3.05 -17.51 4.69
C GLY A 121 -4.46 -17.02 4.38
N VAL A 122 -4.82 -15.80 4.78
CA VAL A 122 -6.11 -15.18 4.48
C VAL A 122 -6.29 -14.98 2.96
N VAL A 123 -5.27 -14.48 2.25
CA VAL A 123 -5.31 -14.36 0.77
C VAL A 123 -5.52 -15.71 0.10
N LEU A 124 -4.82 -16.74 0.58
CA LEU A 124 -4.94 -18.10 0.04
C LEU A 124 -6.33 -18.71 0.28
N MET A 125 -6.97 -18.38 1.43
CA MET A 125 -8.38 -18.74 1.67
C MET A 125 -9.31 -18.07 0.67
N GLU A 126 -9.15 -16.76 0.45
CA GLU A 126 -9.96 -15.98 -0.50
C GLU A 126 -9.80 -16.47 -1.95
N THR A 127 -8.64 -17.04 -2.29
CA THR A 127 -8.36 -17.63 -3.61
C THR A 127 -8.66 -19.12 -3.72
N GLY A 128 -9.23 -19.74 -2.65
CA GLY A 128 -9.61 -21.16 -2.62
C GLY A 128 -8.43 -22.14 -2.50
N GLN A 129 -7.25 -21.66 -2.16
CA GLN A 129 -6.03 -22.47 -2.02
C GLN A 129 -5.91 -23.05 -0.59
N PHE A 130 -6.96 -23.74 -0.13
CA PHE A 130 -7.12 -24.19 1.26
C PHE A 130 -5.96 -25.06 1.80
N PRO A 131 -5.39 -26.01 1.03
CA PRO A 131 -4.26 -26.81 1.52
C PRO A 131 -3.00 -25.98 1.79
N GLU A 132 -2.75 -24.95 0.97
CA GLU A 132 -1.62 -24.04 1.18
C GLU A 132 -1.92 -23.08 2.33
N ALA A 133 -3.15 -22.53 2.39
CA ALA A 133 -3.59 -21.69 3.50
C ALA A 133 -3.40 -22.37 4.86
N ALA A 134 -3.78 -23.64 4.98
CA ALA A 134 -3.59 -24.40 6.21
C ALA A 134 -2.11 -24.49 6.62
N ARG A 135 -1.20 -24.78 5.66
CA ARG A 135 0.25 -24.83 5.94
C ARG A 135 0.79 -23.48 6.39
N VAL A 136 0.36 -22.41 5.73
CA VAL A 136 0.76 -21.04 6.04
C VAL A 136 0.26 -20.61 7.42
N PHE A 137 -0.99 -20.93 7.76
CA PHE A 137 -1.52 -20.68 9.11
C PHE A 137 -0.86 -21.54 10.19
N GLN A 138 -0.45 -22.78 9.88
CA GLN A 138 0.34 -23.59 10.80
C GLN A 138 1.67 -22.93 11.13
N THR A 139 2.33 -22.34 10.13
CA THR A 139 3.57 -21.57 10.33
C THR A 139 3.30 -20.36 11.23
N ALA A 140 2.27 -19.56 10.92
CA ALA A 140 1.88 -18.42 11.75
C ALA A 140 1.58 -18.83 13.19
N TYR A 141 0.84 -19.92 13.39
CA TYR A 141 0.48 -20.45 14.70
C TYR A 141 1.70 -20.91 15.51
N ALA A 142 2.64 -21.59 14.85
CA ALA A 142 3.87 -22.03 15.50
C ALA A 142 4.76 -20.86 15.93
N LEU A 143 4.89 -19.82 15.08
CA LEU A 143 5.65 -18.61 15.38
C LEU A 143 5.01 -17.76 16.48
N ASP A 144 3.69 -17.75 16.56
CA ASP A 144 2.90 -17.04 17.57
C ASP A 144 2.77 -17.83 18.89
N SER A 145 3.34 -19.01 18.98
CA SER A 145 3.18 -19.94 20.12
C SER A 145 1.71 -20.26 20.45
N GLY A 146 0.82 -20.07 19.49
CA GLY A 146 -0.62 -20.30 19.64
C GLY A 146 -1.37 -19.28 20.50
N GLU A 147 -0.76 -18.13 20.77
CA GLU A 147 -1.33 -17.11 21.67
C GLU A 147 -2.51 -16.37 21.01
N THR A 148 -2.47 -16.16 19.71
CA THR A 148 -3.46 -15.35 19.00
C THR A 148 -4.68 -16.18 18.56
N ASP A 149 -5.84 -15.92 19.14
CA ASP A 149 -7.10 -16.60 18.81
C ASP A 149 -7.46 -16.52 17.33
N SER A 150 -7.19 -15.38 16.66
CA SER A 150 -7.51 -15.21 15.24
C SER A 150 -6.70 -16.16 14.35
N ILE A 151 -5.44 -16.41 14.66
CA ILE A 151 -4.58 -17.33 13.89
C ILE A 151 -5.08 -18.76 14.06
N ARG A 152 -5.40 -19.15 15.28
CA ARG A 152 -5.96 -20.47 15.58
C ARG A 152 -7.28 -20.71 14.85
N GLU A 153 -8.16 -19.71 14.84
CA GLU A 153 -9.45 -19.81 14.17
C GLU A 153 -9.32 -19.85 12.66
N ASN A 154 -8.42 -19.06 12.07
CA ASN A 154 -8.11 -19.09 10.65
C ASN A 154 -7.57 -20.46 10.22
N LEU A 155 -6.68 -21.06 11.04
CA LEU A 155 -6.17 -22.41 10.78
C LEU A 155 -7.29 -23.44 10.82
N ARG A 156 -8.16 -23.38 11.85
CA ARG A 156 -9.31 -24.28 11.99
C ARG A 156 -10.23 -24.20 10.77
N LEU A 157 -10.48 -22.98 10.29
CA LEU A 157 -11.32 -22.73 9.12
C LEU A 157 -10.69 -23.30 7.85
N ALA A 158 -9.37 -23.15 7.66
CA ALA A 158 -8.66 -23.72 6.51
C ALA A 158 -8.74 -25.24 6.50
N LEU A 159 -8.55 -25.89 7.64
CA LEU A 159 -8.66 -27.36 7.78
C LEU A 159 -10.09 -27.85 7.49
N ALA A 160 -11.11 -27.15 7.99
CA ALA A 160 -12.51 -27.51 7.75
C ALA A 160 -12.86 -27.44 6.24
N ASN A 161 -12.31 -26.48 5.49
CA ASN A 161 -12.51 -26.39 4.03
C ASN A 161 -11.79 -27.50 3.25
N ILE A 162 -10.71 -28.06 3.78
CA ILE A 162 -10.05 -29.23 3.18
C ILE A 162 -10.90 -30.49 3.37
N GLU A 163 -11.46 -30.66 4.57
CA GLU A 163 -12.28 -31.84 4.89
C GLU A 163 -13.61 -31.87 4.14
N ASN A 164 -14.20 -30.67 3.88
CA ASN A 164 -15.48 -30.52 3.23
C ASN A 164 -15.38 -29.62 1.95
N PRO A 165 -14.79 -30.10 0.87
CA PRO A 165 -14.61 -29.30 -0.36
C PRO A 165 -15.93 -28.82 -1.00
N GLY A 166 -17.04 -29.49 -0.71
CA GLY A 166 -18.39 -29.09 -1.18
C GLY A 166 -19.00 -27.94 -0.40
N TYR A 167 -18.40 -27.56 0.70
CA TYR A 167 -18.74 -26.40 1.50
C TYR A 167 -17.88 -25.18 1.11
N ALA A 168 -17.25 -25.19 -0.07
CA ALA A 168 -16.60 -23.99 -0.58
C ALA A 168 -17.69 -22.91 -0.69
N PRO A 169 -17.68 -21.91 0.23
CA PRO A 169 -18.69 -20.89 0.19
C PRO A 169 -18.53 -20.13 -1.13
N ALA A 170 -19.66 -19.69 -1.70
CA ALA A 170 -19.66 -18.80 -2.86
C ALA A 170 -18.69 -17.63 -2.63
N GLN A 171 -18.10 -17.10 -3.72
CA GLN A 171 -17.30 -15.87 -3.65
C GLN A 171 -17.99 -14.85 -2.74
N ASN A 172 -17.30 -14.37 -1.69
CA ASN A 172 -17.76 -13.51 -0.59
C ASN A 172 -18.27 -14.22 0.67
N ALA A 173 -17.94 -15.48 0.87
CA ALA A 173 -18.35 -16.21 2.07
C ALA A 173 -17.61 -15.84 3.33
N TYR A 174 -16.54 -15.09 3.22
CA TYR A 174 -15.75 -14.65 4.36
C TYR A 174 -15.84 -13.14 4.57
N SER A 175 -16.00 -12.74 5.82
CA SER A 175 -15.80 -11.35 6.25
C SER A 175 -14.42 -11.23 6.87
N LEU A 176 -13.65 -10.22 6.42
CA LEU A 176 -12.36 -9.89 7.01
C LEU A 176 -12.56 -8.92 8.15
N VAL A 177 -12.24 -9.35 9.37
CA VAL A 177 -12.27 -8.51 10.56
C VAL A 177 -10.85 -8.15 10.97
N TRP A 178 -10.58 -6.85 11.00
CA TRP A 178 -9.32 -6.32 11.51
C TRP A 178 -9.20 -6.52 13.02
N ARG A 179 -8.10 -7.12 13.50
CA ARG A 179 -7.85 -7.39 14.92
C ARG A 179 -6.78 -6.51 15.55
N GLY A 180 -6.22 -5.57 14.80
CA GLY A 180 -5.04 -4.82 15.19
C GLY A 180 -3.74 -5.58 14.83
N ASN A 181 -2.58 -4.98 15.14
CA ASN A 181 -1.25 -5.55 14.88
C ASN A 181 -1.01 -6.10 13.47
N GLY A 182 -1.73 -5.55 12.45
CA GLY A 182 -1.59 -6.00 11.07
C GLY A 182 -2.26 -7.34 10.73
N GLN A 183 -3.10 -7.90 11.60
CA GLN A 183 -3.72 -9.21 11.42
C GLN A 183 -5.21 -9.15 11.08
N TYR A 184 -5.67 -10.12 10.29
CA TYR A 184 -7.08 -10.32 9.94
C TYR A 184 -7.60 -11.65 10.45
N LEU A 185 -8.86 -11.66 10.86
CA LEU A 185 -9.66 -12.83 11.13
C LEU A 185 -10.64 -13.03 9.98
N LEU A 186 -10.77 -14.26 9.50
CA LEU A 186 -11.81 -14.69 8.58
C LEU A 186 -13.05 -15.11 9.39
N LEU A 187 -14.18 -14.51 9.08
CA LEU A 187 -15.48 -14.97 9.58
C LEU A 187 -16.30 -15.53 8.42
N THR A 188 -16.91 -16.70 8.61
CA THR A 188 -17.88 -17.24 7.66
C THR A 188 -19.18 -16.43 7.72
N ASN A 189 -19.65 -15.99 6.57
CA ASN A 189 -20.98 -15.42 6.44
C ASN A 189 -21.98 -16.58 6.29
N HIS A 190 -22.85 -16.77 7.26
CA HIS A 190 -23.96 -17.74 7.23
C HIS A 190 -25.21 -17.08 6.66
#